data_f28d8defa03ef03f528bbf685c25102b
#
_entry.id   f28d8defa03ef03f528bbf685c25102b
#
_cell.length_a   1.000
_cell.length_b   1.000
_cell.length_c   1.000
_cell.angle_alpha   90.00
_cell.angle_beta   90.00
_cell.angle_gamma   90.00
#
_symmetry.space_group_name_H-M   'P 1'
#
loop_
_entity.id
_entity.type
_entity.pdbx_description
1 polymer ?
#
loop_
_entity_poly.entity_id
_entity_poly.type
_entity_poly.pdbx_seq_one_letter_code
_entity_poly.pdbx_strand_id
1 'polypeptide(L)'
;QAEKYLILTKWGRYVLKEETGLTEHHLAEHVKKSFPDDDLSGPFASGSTPFDALVILPCSISTMAKIACGLGDTLLTRTAQVALKERRKIVLCVRETPLSTIALEQAHRLSQAGVIIMQISPPFYHKPQTIEQMVEQFNSKLLGLLGFETALAWKPEALE
;
A
#
# COMPACT_ATOMS: atom_id res chain seq x y z
N GLN A 1 -0.83 19.34 2.60
CA GLN A 1 -1.80 18.22 2.66
C GLN A 1 -1.75 17.48 1.33
N ALA A 2 -1.56 16.14 1.34
CA ALA A 2 -1.44 15.36 0.12
C ALA A 2 -2.82 15.12 -0.54
N GLU A 3 -2.88 15.20 -1.86
CA GLU A 3 -4.03 14.72 -2.61
C GLU A 3 -4.03 13.18 -2.61
N LYS A 4 -5.15 12.59 -2.27
CA LYS A 4 -5.33 11.13 -2.20
C LYS A 4 -6.36 10.69 -3.22
N TYR A 5 -6.04 9.59 -3.91
CA TYR A 5 -6.92 8.90 -4.86
C TYR A 5 -7.06 7.45 -4.44
N LEU A 6 -8.21 6.85 -4.67
CA LEU A 6 -8.50 5.48 -4.26
C LEU A 6 -8.78 4.60 -5.48
N ILE A 7 -8.17 3.43 -5.50
CA ILE A 7 -8.55 2.32 -6.38
C ILE A 7 -8.92 1.16 -5.45
N LEU A 8 -10.18 0.75 -5.45
CA LEU A 8 -10.66 -0.31 -4.57
C LEU A 8 -11.03 -1.55 -5.37
N THR A 9 -10.23 -2.61 -5.18
CA THR A 9 -10.47 -3.89 -5.87
C THR A 9 -11.75 -4.56 -5.36
N LYS A 10 -12.32 -5.49 -6.14
CA LYS A 10 -13.49 -6.29 -5.72
C LYS A 10 -13.26 -6.97 -4.37
N TRP A 11 -12.12 -7.61 -4.19
CA TRP A 11 -11.78 -8.30 -2.95
C TRP A 11 -11.40 -7.33 -1.81
N GLY A 12 -10.78 -6.19 -2.14
CA GLY A 12 -10.55 -5.12 -1.15
C GLY A 12 -11.86 -4.57 -0.59
N ARG A 13 -12.88 -4.39 -1.42
CA ARG A 13 -14.22 -3.98 -0.99
C ARG A 13 -14.88 -5.01 -0.07
N TYR A 14 -14.76 -6.30 -0.43
CA TYR A 14 -15.27 -7.40 0.40
C TYR A 14 -14.60 -7.43 1.77
N VAL A 15 -13.26 -7.44 1.80
CA VAL A 15 -12.49 -7.50 3.06
C VAL A 15 -12.74 -6.26 3.93
N LEU A 16 -12.79 -5.07 3.35
CA LEU A 16 -13.12 -3.83 4.07
C LEU A 16 -14.44 -4.00 4.84
N LYS A 17 -15.47 -4.48 4.18
CA LYS A 17 -16.78 -4.67 4.79
C LYS A 17 -16.75 -5.73 5.90
N GLU A 18 -16.13 -6.89 5.64
CA GLU A 18 -16.10 -8.02 6.59
C GLU A 18 -15.27 -7.71 7.84
N GLU A 19 -14.14 -7.03 7.69
CA GLU A 19 -13.21 -6.79 8.79
C GLU A 19 -13.54 -5.52 9.60
N THR A 20 -14.20 -4.53 8.99
CA THR A 20 -14.41 -3.22 9.64
C THR A 20 -15.87 -2.75 9.65
N GLY A 21 -16.75 -3.38 8.89
CA GLY A 21 -18.11 -2.90 8.65
C GLY A 21 -18.19 -1.65 7.75
N LEU A 22 -17.04 -1.09 7.33
CA LEU A 22 -16.98 0.09 6.47
C LEU A 22 -17.23 -0.26 5.01
N THR A 23 -17.63 0.75 4.24
CA THR A 23 -17.86 0.62 2.80
C THR A 23 -16.98 1.61 2.03
N GLU A 24 -16.95 1.48 0.70
CA GLU A 24 -16.26 2.43 -0.17
C GLU A 24 -16.71 3.89 0.06
N HIS A 25 -17.98 4.10 0.41
CA HIS A 25 -18.51 5.44 0.69
C HIS A 25 -17.76 6.12 1.85
N HIS A 26 -17.49 5.40 2.93
CA HIS A 26 -16.70 5.94 4.06
C HIS A 26 -15.27 6.31 3.65
N LEU A 27 -14.65 5.53 2.75
CA LEU A 27 -13.31 5.86 2.24
C LEU A 27 -13.33 7.03 1.27
N ALA A 28 -14.40 7.16 0.46
CA ALA A 28 -14.55 8.23 -0.51
C ALA A 28 -14.58 9.63 0.12
N GLU A 29 -15.04 9.76 1.35
CA GLU A 29 -15.04 11.01 2.12
C GLU A 29 -13.61 11.51 2.44
N HIS A 30 -12.62 10.63 2.41
CA HIS A 30 -11.22 10.92 2.77
C HIS A 30 -10.28 11.04 1.56
N VAL A 31 -10.80 10.92 0.33
CA VAL A 31 -10.01 10.98 -0.91
C VAL A 31 -10.60 11.99 -1.89
N LYS A 32 -9.78 12.50 -2.79
CA LYS A 32 -10.24 13.42 -3.82
C LYS A 32 -11.16 12.75 -4.84
N LYS A 33 -10.86 11.50 -5.19
CA LYS A 33 -11.66 10.68 -6.10
C LYS A 33 -11.36 9.19 -5.93
N SER A 34 -12.39 8.37 -6.11
CA SER A 34 -12.30 6.91 -6.21
C SER A 34 -12.47 6.47 -7.67
N PHE A 35 -11.76 5.40 -8.05
CA PHE A 35 -11.82 4.78 -9.37
C PHE A 35 -12.09 3.30 -9.24
N PRO A 36 -12.98 2.72 -10.08
CA PRO A 36 -13.18 1.28 -10.12
C PRO A 36 -11.94 0.56 -10.67
N ASP A 37 -11.61 -0.60 -10.11
CA ASP A 37 -10.39 -1.35 -10.49
C ASP A 37 -10.49 -2.02 -11.87
N ASP A 38 -11.68 -2.21 -12.38
CA ASP A 38 -11.98 -2.78 -13.70
C ASP A 38 -12.00 -1.75 -14.85
N ASP A 39 -11.86 -0.45 -14.53
CA ASP A 39 -11.84 0.63 -15.51
C ASP A 39 -10.40 1.05 -15.87
N LEU A 40 -9.83 0.42 -16.88
CA LEU A 40 -8.51 0.77 -17.41
C LEU A 40 -8.45 2.13 -18.14
N SER A 41 -9.56 2.83 -18.30
CA SER A 41 -9.57 4.21 -18.82
C SER A 41 -9.19 5.25 -17.74
N GLY A 42 -9.07 4.81 -16.50
CA GLY A 42 -8.69 5.67 -15.38
C GLY A 42 -7.32 6.36 -15.59
N PRO A 43 -7.15 7.58 -15.06
CA PRO A 43 -6.00 8.43 -15.36
C PRO A 43 -4.65 7.79 -15.00
N PHE A 44 -4.60 6.98 -13.95
CA PHE A 44 -3.37 6.33 -13.46
C PHE A 44 -2.92 5.12 -14.31
N ALA A 45 -3.72 4.72 -15.31
CA ALA A 45 -3.31 3.74 -16.32
C ALA A 45 -2.24 4.27 -17.28
N SER A 46 -2.03 5.59 -17.31
CA SER A 46 -1.05 6.27 -18.16
C SER A 46 0.09 6.90 -17.35
N GLY A 47 1.32 6.79 -17.86
CA GLY A 47 2.49 7.47 -17.29
C GLY A 47 2.42 8.99 -17.37
N SER A 48 1.58 9.55 -18.26
CA SER A 48 1.36 10.98 -18.42
C SER A 48 0.66 11.63 -17.21
N THR A 49 -0.05 10.84 -16.40
CA THR A 49 -0.67 11.33 -15.17
C THR A 49 0.36 11.26 -14.03
N PRO A 50 0.85 12.38 -13.50
CA PRO A 50 1.83 12.35 -12.41
C PRO A 50 1.18 11.92 -11.09
N PHE A 51 1.93 11.17 -10.29
CA PHE A 51 1.68 10.91 -8.87
C PHE A 51 3.01 10.57 -8.18
N ASP A 52 3.12 10.87 -6.90
CA ASP A 52 4.38 10.74 -6.16
C ASP A 52 4.60 9.33 -5.62
N ALA A 53 3.53 8.67 -5.20
CA ALA A 53 3.61 7.33 -4.62
C ALA A 53 2.35 6.50 -4.87
N LEU A 54 2.54 5.18 -5.00
CA LEU A 54 1.49 4.17 -4.95
C LEU A 54 1.64 3.37 -3.65
N VAL A 55 0.57 3.30 -2.87
CA VAL A 55 0.48 2.44 -1.68
C VAL A 55 -0.61 1.40 -1.91
N ILE A 56 -0.28 0.13 -1.73
CA ILE A 56 -1.26 -0.97 -1.76
C ILE A 56 -1.42 -1.51 -0.34
N LEU A 57 -2.57 -1.24 0.27
CA LEU A 57 -2.85 -1.54 1.67
C LEU A 57 -4.28 -2.09 1.86
N PRO A 58 -4.45 -3.31 2.33
CA PRO A 58 -3.44 -4.36 2.37
C PRO A 58 -3.10 -4.89 0.97
N CYS A 59 -1.90 -5.44 0.79
CA CYS A 59 -1.48 -6.10 -0.45
C CYS A 59 -1.54 -7.62 -0.28
N SER A 60 -2.37 -8.29 -1.08
CA SER A 60 -2.41 -9.76 -1.13
C SER A 60 -1.22 -10.31 -1.91
N ILE A 61 -0.86 -11.57 -1.64
CA ILE A 61 0.16 -12.30 -2.41
C ILE A 61 -0.20 -12.35 -3.90
N SER A 62 -1.49 -12.53 -4.24
CA SER A 62 -1.92 -12.54 -5.65
C SER A 62 -1.65 -11.21 -6.34
N THR A 63 -1.90 -10.07 -5.68
CA THR A 63 -1.61 -8.74 -6.21
C THR A 63 -0.10 -8.54 -6.37
N MET A 64 0.69 -8.90 -5.36
CA MET A 64 2.14 -8.85 -5.41
C MET A 64 2.69 -9.71 -6.55
N ALA A 65 2.18 -10.93 -6.73
CA ALA A 65 2.55 -11.84 -7.81
C ALA A 65 2.27 -11.24 -9.20
N LYS A 66 1.08 -10.68 -9.42
CA LYS A 66 0.72 -10.02 -10.66
C LYS A 66 1.70 -8.89 -11.00
N ILE A 67 2.01 -8.03 -10.04
CA ILE A 67 2.94 -6.93 -10.22
C ILE A 67 4.35 -7.45 -10.55
N ALA A 68 4.83 -8.47 -9.83
CA ALA A 68 6.14 -9.08 -10.05
C ALA A 68 6.28 -9.74 -11.44
N CYS A 69 5.18 -10.26 -11.98
CA CYS A 69 5.14 -10.85 -13.32
C CYS A 69 4.86 -9.84 -14.44
N GLY A 70 4.69 -8.56 -14.12
CA GLY A 70 4.43 -7.52 -15.13
C GLY A 70 2.98 -7.47 -15.63
N LEU A 71 2.04 -8.12 -14.93
CA LEU A 71 0.63 -8.09 -15.30
C LEU A 71 0.01 -6.73 -14.95
N GLY A 72 -0.77 -6.18 -15.88
CA GLY A 72 -1.50 -4.93 -15.74
C GLY A 72 -2.94 -5.08 -16.23
N ASP A 73 -3.63 -6.09 -15.71
CA ASP A 73 -4.97 -6.54 -16.13
C ASP A 73 -6.10 -5.79 -15.42
N THR A 74 -5.79 -5.03 -14.37
CA THR A 74 -6.70 -4.14 -13.65
C THR A 74 -6.09 -2.75 -13.51
N LEU A 75 -6.89 -1.74 -13.13
CA LEU A 75 -6.39 -0.39 -12.93
C LEU A 75 -5.29 -0.35 -11.86
N LEU A 76 -5.46 -1.09 -10.76
CA LEU A 76 -4.44 -1.17 -9.70
C LEU A 76 -3.12 -1.74 -10.21
N THR A 77 -3.16 -2.91 -10.86
CA THR A 77 -1.95 -3.57 -11.37
C THR A 77 -1.34 -2.77 -12.52
N ARG A 78 -2.14 -2.14 -13.37
CA ARG A 78 -1.67 -1.23 -14.41
C ARG A 78 -0.99 0.00 -13.81
N THR A 79 -1.57 0.62 -12.77
CA THR A 79 -0.97 1.75 -12.05
C THR A 79 0.39 1.34 -11.45
N ALA A 80 0.51 0.12 -10.93
CA ALA A 80 1.78 -0.39 -10.41
C ALA A 80 2.83 -0.56 -11.53
N GLN A 81 2.46 -1.06 -12.72
CA GLN A 81 3.36 -1.13 -13.88
C GLN A 81 3.79 0.27 -14.34
N VAL A 82 2.87 1.24 -14.32
CA VAL A 82 3.18 2.64 -14.61
C VAL A 82 4.17 3.19 -13.57
N ALA A 83 3.93 2.97 -12.28
CA ALA A 83 4.82 3.41 -11.22
C ALA A 83 6.23 2.82 -11.36
N LEU A 84 6.34 1.52 -11.69
CA LEU A 84 7.62 0.84 -11.92
C LEU A 84 8.40 1.46 -13.08
N LYS A 85 7.77 1.65 -14.25
CA LYS A 85 8.45 2.19 -15.42
C LYS A 85 8.83 3.67 -15.28
N GLU A 86 8.04 4.45 -14.54
CA GLU A 86 8.29 5.87 -14.27
C GLU A 86 9.17 6.09 -13.02
N ARG A 87 9.66 5.02 -12.40
CA ARG A 87 10.50 5.06 -11.20
C ARG A 87 9.85 5.80 -10.01
N ARG A 88 8.52 5.70 -9.89
CA ARG A 88 7.77 6.29 -8.78
C ARG A 88 7.82 5.37 -7.56
N LYS A 89 7.66 5.96 -6.38
CA LYS A 89 7.66 5.20 -5.12
C LYS A 89 6.49 4.23 -5.07
N ILE A 90 6.76 2.98 -4.71
CA ILE A 90 5.74 1.95 -4.47
C ILE A 90 5.96 1.34 -3.10
N VAL A 91 4.91 1.27 -2.30
CA VAL A 91 4.89 0.55 -1.01
C VAL A 91 3.81 -0.52 -1.07
N LEU A 92 4.21 -1.78 -0.94
CA LEU A 92 3.29 -2.91 -0.80
C LEU A 92 3.19 -3.31 0.66
N CYS A 93 2.06 -3.02 1.29
CA CYS A 93 1.76 -3.40 2.67
C CYS A 93 1.22 -4.83 2.69
N VAL A 94 2.13 -5.81 2.68
CA VAL A 94 1.80 -7.24 2.53
C VAL A 94 1.18 -7.79 3.79
N ARG A 95 0.02 -8.49 3.65
CA ARG A 95 -0.63 -9.23 4.74
C ARG A 95 -0.78 -10.68 4.35
N GLU A 96 0.17 -11.49 4.80
CA GLU A 96 0.20 -12.94 4.61
C GLU A 96 1.12 -13.61 5.64
N THR A 97 0.72 -14.77 6.14
CA THR A 97 1.56 -15.58 7.02
C THR A 97 1.13 -17.06 6.97
N PRO A 98 2.04 -18.04 6.85
CA PRO A 98 3.46 -17.89 6.49
C PRO A 98 3.63 -17.51 5.01
N LEU A 99 4.79 -16.99 4.64
CA LEU A 99 5.12 -16.73 3.23
C LEU A 99 5.70 -17.99 2.59
N SER A 100 5.19 -18.33 1.40
CA SER A 100 5.77 -19.42 0.58
C SER A 100 7.08 -18.97 -0.07
N THR A 101 7.91 -19.92 -0.50
CA THR A 101 9.12 -19.63 -1.29
C THR A 101 8.79 -18.77 -2.51
N ILE A 102 7.72 -19.09 -3.24
CA ILE A 102 7.28 -18.31 -4.40
C ILE A 102 6.97 -16.86 -4.02
N ALA A 103 6.27 -16.62 -2.90
CA ALA A 103 5.97 -15.27 -2.44
C ALA A 103 7.24 -14.50 -2.05
N LEU A 104 8.21 -15.16 -1.42
CA LEU A 104 9.50 -14.57 -1.07
C LEU A 104 10.33 -14.21 -2.32
N GLU A 105 10.35 -15.06 -3.35
CA GLU A 105 11.01 -14.78 -4.63
C GLU A 105 10.40 -13.56 -5.33
N GLN A 106 9.06 -13.46 -5.34
CA GLN A 106 8.35 -12.32 -5.91
C GLN A 106 8.62 -11.02 -5.15
N ALA A 107 8.60 -11.08 -3.81
CA ALA A 107 8.95 -9.95 -2.96
C ALA A 107 10.40 -9.50 -3.20
N HIS A 108 11.34 -10.45 -3.29
CA HIS A 108 12.75 -10.18 -3.62
C HIS A 108 12.89 -9.47 -4.98
N ARG A 109 12.25 -10.01 -6.02
CA ARG A 109 12.26 -9.43 -7.37
C ARG A 109 11.75 -7.98 -7.38
N LEU A 110 10.64 -7.73 -6.69
CA LEU A 110 10.07 -6.39 -6.59
C LEU A 110 10.96 -5.44 -5.78
N SER A 111 11.56 -5.93 -4.70
CA SER A 111 12.51 -5.15 -3.90
C SER A 111 13.73 -4.73 -4.73
N GLN A 112 14.28 -5.62 -5.57
CA GLN A 112 15.35 -5.28 -6.52
C GLN A 112 14.91 -4.21 -7.54
N ALA A 113 13.62 -4.17 -7.91
CA ALA A 113 13.05 -3.15 -8.78
C ALA A 113 12.77 -1.81 -8.06
N GLY A 114 13.08 -1.70 -6.75
CA GLY A 114 12.91 -0.49 -5.95
C GLY A 114 11.57 -0.39 -5.22
N VAL A 115 10.76 -1.45 -5.23
CA VAL A 115 9.50 -1.50 -4.48
C VAL A 115 9.80 -1.73 -2.99
N ILE A 116 9.17 -0.96 -2.12
CA ILE A 116 9.24 -1.16 -0.68
C ILE A 116 8.25 -2.26 -0.30
N ILE A 117 8.76 -3.40 0.18
CA ILE A 117 7.96 -4.49 0.72
C ILE A 117 7.81 -4.25 2.22
N MET A 118 6.63 -3.83 2.64
CA MET A 118 6.31 -3.54 4.03
C MET A 118 5.36 -4.61 4.56
N GLN A 119 5.89 -5.56 5.32
CA GLN A 119 5.04 -6.53 6.01
C GLN A 119 4.13 -5.81 7.00
N ILE A 120 2.83 -6.18 7.06
CA ILE A 120 1.94 -5.68 8.12
C ILE A 120 2.31 -6.38 9.42
N SER A 121 3.34 -5.86 10.06
CA SER A 121 3.94 -6.37 11.30
C SER A 121 4.27 -5.17 12.20
N PRO A 122 3.28 -4.66 12.95
CA PRO A 122 3.49 -3.51 13.82
C PRO A 122 4.49 -3.85 14.95
N PRO A 123 5.35 -2.89 15.32
CA PRO A 123 6.34 -3.11 16.37
C PRO A 123 5.70 -3.11 17.77
N PHE A 124 6.32 -3.82 18.71
CA PHE A 124 5.87 -3.89 20.10
C PHE A 124 6.71 -3.02 21.08
N TYR A 125 7.82 -2.43 20.63
CA TYR A 125 8.71 -1.66 21.52
C TYR A 125 8.07 -0.39 22.08
N HIS A 126 7.04 0.15 21.45
CA HIS A 126 6.24 1.26 22.02
C HIS A 126 5.18 0.79 23.03
N LYS A 127 5.17 -0.51 23.38
CA LYS A 127 4.23 -1.12 24.36
C LYS A 127 2.76 -0.75 24.10
N PRO A 128 2.21 -1.00 22.87
CA PRO A 128 0.83 -0.67 22.57
C PRO A 128 -0.12 -1.43 23.50
N GLN A 129 -1.15 -0.76 23.99
CA GLN A 129 -2.15 -1.32 24.88
C GLN A 129 -3.46 -1.67 24.15
N THR A 130 -3.65 -1.15 22.95
CA THR A 130 -4.83 -1.39 22.12
C THR A 130 -4.45 -1.69 20.67
N ILE A 131 -5.37 -2.27 19.92
CA ILE A 131 -5.21 -2.54 18.49
C ILE A 131 -5.06 -1.21 17.72
N GLU A 132 -5.79 -0.18 18.10
CA GLU A 132 -5.73 1.14 17.48
C GLU A 132 -4.32 1.72 17.58
N GLN A 133 -3.67 1.60 18.73
CA GLN A 133 -2.28 2.04 18.91
C GLN A 133 -1.31 1.26 18.02
N MET A 134 -1.54 -0.05 17.81
CA MET A 134 -0.73 -0.86 16.87
C MET A 134 -0.92 -0.39 15.43
N VAL A 135 -2.15 -0.12 15.03
CA VAL A 135 -2.49 0.41 13.69
C VAL A 135 -1.86 1.79 13.49
N GLU A 136 -1.90 2.65 14.51
CA GLU A 136 -1.34 3.99 14.49
C GLU A 136 0.20 3.96 14.29
N GLN A 137 0.90 3.05 14.98
CA GLN A 137 2.34 2.85 14.82
C GLN A 137 2.69 2.37 13.41
N PHE A 138 1.92 1.41 12.87
CA PHE A 138 2.09 0.94 11.50
C PHE A 138 1.89 2.09 10.50
N ASN A 139 0.81 2.85 10.65
CA ASN A 139 0.50 4.00 9.78
C ASN A 139 1.57 5.09 9.88
N SER A 140 2.09 5.37 11.08
CA SER A 140 3.19 6.31 11.29
C SER A 140 4.43 5.89 10.49
N LYS A 141 4.81 4.61 10.54
CA LYS A 141 5.92 4.09 9.76
C LYS A 141 5.69 4.22 8.25
N LEU A 142 4.48 3.88 7.78
CA LEU A 142 4.10 4.02 6.38
C LEU A 142 4.17 5.48 5.92
N LEU A 143 3.61 6.40 6.69
CA LEU A 143 3.65 7.83 6.40
C LEU A 143 5.10 8.37 6.37
N GLY A 144 5.96 7.93 7.28
CA GLY A 144 7.39 8.25 7.26
C GLY A 144 8.09 7.78 5.99
N LEU A 145 7.76 6.57 5.46
CA LEU A 145 8.27 6.09 4.18
C LEU A 145 7.81 6.96 2.99
N LEU A 146 6.65 7.59 3.11
CA LEU A 146 6.13 8.53 2.11
C LEU A 146 6.72 9.93 2.23
N GLY A 147 7.49 10.21 3.27
CA GLY A 147 8.14 11.51 3.51
C GLY A 147 7.34 12.47 4.39
N PHE A 148 6.30 11.99 5.06
CA PHE A 148 5.57 12.80 6.04
C PHE A 148 6.24 12.76 7.42
N GLU A 149 6.22 13.87 8.12
CA GLU A 149 6.61 13.91 9.54
C GLU A 149 5.57 13.16 10.38
N THR A 150 6.04 12.34 11.30
CA THR A 150 5.18 11.53 12.18
C THR A 150 5.64 11.63 13.62
N ALA A 151 4.69 11.74 14.54
CA ALA A 151 4.97 11.89 15.98
C ALA A 151 5.51 10.61 16.65
N LEU A 152 5.27 9.44 16.04
CA LEU A 152 5.61 8.13 16.60
C LEU A 152 6.92 7.54 16.05
N ALA A 153 7.78 8.35 15.44
CA ALA A 153 9.11 7.90 15.05
C ALA A 153 9.95 7.60 16.28
N TRP A 154 10.57 6.41 16.31
CA TRP A 154 11.54 6.09 17.35
C TRP A 154 12.75 7.02 17.23
N LYS A 155 13.04 7.76 18.30
CA LYS A 155 14.22 8.61 18.39
C LYS A 155 15.19 7.97 19.41
N PRO A 156 16.39 7.59 19.01
CA PRO A 156 17.38 7.09 19.96
C PRO A 156 17.84 8.25 20.86
N GLU A 157 17.74 8.08 22.18
CA GLU A 157 18.21 9.07 23.19
C GLU A 157 19.69 9.45 22.99
N ALA A 158 20.49 8.55 22.38
CA ALA A 158 21.90 8.80 22.09
C ALA A 158 22.15 9.84 20.96
N LEU A 159 21.11 10.36 20.32
CA LEU A 159 21.21 11.42 19.31
C LEU A 159 20.74 12.79 19.81
N GLU A 160 20.35 12.89 21.08
CA GLU A 160 20.11 14.13 21.80
C GLU A 160 21.38 14.59 22.53
#